data_0f0ecd9d26468fa1b731dae038c97b55
#
_entry.id   0f0ecd9d26468fa1b731dae038c97b55
#
_cell.length_a   1.000
_cell.length_b   1.000
_cell.length_c   1.000
_cell.angle_alpha   90.00
_cell.angle_beta   90.00
_cell.angle_gamma   90.00
#
_symmetry.space_group_name_H-M   'P 1'
#
loop_
_entity.id
_entity.type
_entity.pdbx_description
1 polymer ?
#
loop_
_entity_poly.entity_id
_entity_poly.type
_entity_poly.pdbx_seq_one_letter_code
_entity_poly.pdbx_strand_id
1 'polypeptide(L)'
;MRIITEQPKTNPVLADVAIEAAKTQLLTLPWVDQAFGRVWPIPMQRGDKNVTEPCVYCNGNRYETLVPSADLGNYTFFVLMDSARYDEETDTYTQPYALVVWYDMKRCFENGSNRRDTENLKDDIIEVLRSTPISNGSIHVSRIIEMPKSVYKEFTFDTQQNQALVQPYGAIRFEGEITILKGCYQ
;
A
#
# COMPACT_ATOMS: atom_id res chain seq x y z
N MET A 1 3.39 -19.63 -3.04
CA MET A 1 2.90 -18.25 -2.71
C MET A 1 1.71 -18.38 -1.77
N ARG A 2 1.74 -17.69 -0.64
CA ARG A 2 0.62 -17.57 0.31
C ARG A 2 -0.34 -16.49 -0.18
N ILE A 3 -1.60 -16.81 -0.34
CA ILE A 3 -2.63 -15.84 -0.72
C ILE A 3 -3.38 -15.41 0.54
N ILE A 4 -3.47 -14.11 0.75
CA ILE A 4 -4.27 -13.50 1.82
C ILE A 4 -5.53 -12.93 1.17
N THR A 5 -6.69 -13.32 1.66
CA THR A 5 -7.96 -12.81 1.16
C THR A 5 -8.48 -11.73 2.11
N GLU A 6 -8.25 -10.48 1.72
CA GLU A 6 -8.83 -9.31 2.42
C GLU A 6 -10.35 -9.35 2.32
N GLN A 7 -11.02 -9.00 3.41
CA GLN A 7 -12.48 -8.86 3.40
C GLN A 7 -12.84 -7.59 2.60
N PRO A 8 -13.66 -7.72 1.53
CA PRO A 8 -14.09 -6.57 0.75
C PRO A 8 -14.84 -5.55 1.62
N LYS A 9 -14.57 -4.28 1.42
CA LYS A 9 -15.32 -3.21 2.06
C LYS A 9 -16.69 -3.06 1.39
N THR A 10 -17.74 -3.23 2.18
CA THR A 10 -19.11 -2.98 1.73
C THR A 10 -19.39 -1.49 1.84
N ASN A 11 -19.72 -0.83 0.73
CA ASN A 11 -19.98 0.61 0.65
C ASN A 11 -18.79 1.46 1.17
N PRO A 12 -17.63 1.46 0.47
CA PRO A 12 -16.51 2.30 0.85
C PRO A 12 -16.90 3.79 0.79
N VAL A 13 -16.39 4.58 1.73
CA VAL A 13 -16.65 6.01 1.82
C VAL A 13 -15.34 6.79 1.94
N LEU A 14 -15.34 8.06 1.51
CA LEU A 14 -14.18 8.95 1.60
C LEU A 14 -12.92 8.32 0.99
N ALA A 15 -11.80 8.33 1.72
CA ALA A 15 -10.54 7.79 1.23
C ALA A 15 -10.61 6.31 0.80
N ASP A 16 -11.49 5.53 1.44
CA ASP A 16 -11.64 4.11 1.09
C ASP A 16 -12.19 3.89 -0.33
N VAL A 17 -12.98 4.84 -0.87
CA VAL A 17 -13.43 4.78 -2.28
C VAL A 17 -12.24 4.79 -3.23
N ALA A 18 -11.33 5.72 -3.01
CA ALA A 18 -10.13 5.85 -3.82
C ALA A 18 -9.16 4.68 -3.65
N ILE A 19 -9.01 4.19 -2.41
CA ILE A 19 -8.14 3.05 -2.10
C ILE A 19 -8.64 1.77 -2.77
N GLU A 20 -9.94 1.47 -2.69
CA GLU A 20 -10.49 0.25 -3.31
C GLU A 20 -10.42 0.31 -4.84
N ALA A 21 -10.62 1.50 -5.44
CA ALA A 21 -10.44 1.70 -6.87
C ALA A 21 -8.96 1.50 -7.28
N ALA A 22 -8.03 2.12 -6.56
CA ALA A 22 -6.60 1.99 -6.83
C ALA A 22 -6.10 0.55 -6.62
N LYS A 23 -6.54 -0.13 -5.57
CA LYS A 23 -6.23 -1.55 -5.32
C LYS A 23 -6.60 -2.42 -6.52
N THR A 24 -7.78 -2.21 -7.09
CA THR A 24 -8.23 -2.95 -8.27
C THR A 24 -7.34 -2.69 -9.49
N GLN A 25 -6.92 -1.45 -9.70
CA GLN A 25 -6.02 -1.10 -10.80
C GLN A 25 -4.60 -1.61 -10.58
N LEU A 26 -4.08 -1.58 -9.35
CA LEU A 26 -2.75 -2.12 -9.02
C LEU A 26 -2.63 -3.62 -9.34
N LEU A 27 -3.71 -4.38 -9.20
CA LEU A 27 -3.74 -5.80 -9.57
C LEU A 27 -3.66 -6.04 -11.09
N THR A 28 -3.80 -5.03 -11.92
CA THR A 28 -3.61 -5.16 -13.39
C THR A 28 -2.12 -5.14 -13.78
N LEU A 29 -1.25 -4.71 -12.90
CA LEU A 29 0.19 -4.70 -13.13
C LEU A 29 0.72 -6.14 -13.10
N PRO A 30 1.44 -6.59 -14.15
CA PRO A 30 1.82 -8.00 -14.30
C PRO A 30 2.80 -8.49 -13.23
N TRP A 31 3.47 -7.59 -12.55
CA TRP A 31 4.43 -7.91 -11.50
C TRP A 31 3.85 -7.81 -10.08
N VAL A 32 2.60 -7.37 -9.91
CA VAL A 32 1.90 -7.30 -8.62
C VAL A 32 1.10 -8.59 -8.41
N ASP A 33 1.48 -9.38 -7.43
CA ASP A 33 0.78 -10.63 -7.11
C ASP A 33 -0.45 -10.41 -6.23
N GLN A 34 -0.37 -9.44 -5.30
CA GLN A 34 -1.46 -9.12 -4.36
C GLN A 34 -1.51 -7.62 -4.10
N ALA A 35 -2.71 -7.05 -4.08
CA ALA A 35 -2.92 -5.67 -3.66
C ALA A 35 -3.94 -5.63 -2.53
N PHE A 36 -3.56 -4.94 -1.45
CA PHE A 36 -4.40 -4.78 -0.28
C PHE A 36 -4.85 -3.33 -0.15
N GLY A 37 -6.03 -3.14 0.41
CA GLY A 37 -6.55 -1.83 0.72
C GLY A 37 -5.83 -1.19 1.92
N ARG A 38 -6.61 -0.60 2.81
CA ARG A 38 -6.09 0.04 4.02
C ARG A 38 -5.64 -1.01 5.04
N VAL A 39 -4.38 -0.91 5.47
CA VAL A 39 -3.86 -1.68 6.60
C VAL A 39 -3.93 -0.91 7.91
N TRP A 40 -3.86 -1.64 9.01
CA TRP A 40 -3.83 -1.13 10.37
C TRP A 40 -2.49 -1.46 11.02
N PRO A 41 -1.82 -0.50 11.66
CA PRO A 41 -0.66 -0.78 12.49
C PRO A 41 -1.15 -1.44 13.80
N ILE A 42 -0.91 -2.72 13.96
CA ILE A 42 -1.34 -3.48 15.15
C ILE A 42 -0.13 -3.83 15.99
N PRO A 43 -0.10 -3.41 17.28
CA PRO A 43 0.93 -3.84 18.22
C PRO A 43 0.82 -5.34 18.49
N MET A 44 1.92 -6.04 18.41
CA MET A 44 2.01 -7.48 18.65
C MET A 44 3.24 -7.81 19.50
N GLN A 45 3.15 -8.90 20.23
CA GLN A 45 4.31 -9.46 20.93
C GLN A 45 4.93 -10.59 20.09
N ARG A 46 6.22 -10.47 19.78
CA ARG A 46 7.01 -11.48 19.08
C ARG A 46 8.17 -11.91 19.99
N GLY A 47 8.00 -13.03 20.69
CA GLY A 47 8.91 -13.42 21.78
C GLY A 47 8.93 -12.33 22.85
N ASP A 48 10.12 -11.81 23.17
CA ASP A 48 10.30 -10.75 24.17
C ASP A 48 10.22 -9.32 23.60
N LYS A 49 9.88 -9.16 22.31
CA LYS A 49 9.83 -7.86 21.63
C LYS A 49 8.41 -7.44 21.33
N ASN A 50 8.13 -6.17 21.59
CA ASN A 50 6.92 -5.53 21.07
C ASN A 50 7.23 -5.00 19.65
N VAL A 51 6.44 -5.42 18.69
CA VAL A 51 6.51 -4.98 17.29
C VAL A 51 5.18 -4.39 16.86
N THR A 52 5.19 -3.52 15.87
CA THR A 52 3.97 -3.00 15.24
C THR A 52 3.98 -3.44 13.79
N GLU A 53 3.04 -4.30 13.42
CA GLU A 53 2.99 -4.90 12.08
C GLU A 53 1.83 -4.35 11.26
N PRO A 54 2.00 -4.21 9.92
CA PRO A 54 0.90 -3.90 9.02
C PRO A 54 -0.06 -5.08 8.96
N CYS A 55 -1.32 -4.85 9.28
CA CYS A 55 -2.34 -5.89 9.30
C CYS A 55 -3.51 -5.54 8.41
N VAL A 56 -4.01 -6.53 7.68
CA VAL A 56 -5.21 -6.45 6.86
C VAL A 56 -6.32 -7.26 7.49
N TYR A 57 -7.56 -6.76 7.40
CA TYR A 57 -8.73 -7.47 7.90
C TYR A 57 -9.21 -8.49 6.87
N CYS A 58 -9.30 -9.74 7.29
CA CYS A 58 -9.61 -10.88 6.43
C CYS A 58 -10.95 -11.52 6.76
N ASN A 59 -11.44 -12.32 5.84
CA ASN A 59 -12.62 -13.15 6.05
C ASN A 59 -12.46 -14.01 7.33
N GLY A 60 -13.55 -14.15 8.09
CA GLY A 60 -13.54 -14.87 9.36
C GLY A 60 -13.19 -14.00 10.57
N ASN A 61 -13.30 -12.67 10.43
CA ASN A 61 -13.12 -11.69 11.52
C ASN A 61 -11.73 -11.75 12.18
N ARG A 62 -10.69 -11.92 11.39
CA ARG A 62 -9.32 -11.93 11.85
C ARG A 62 -8.44 -10.96 11.10
N TYR A 63 -7.34 -10.54 11.74
CA TYR A 63 -6.28 -9.78 11.10
C TYR A 63 -5.15 -10.71 10.68
N GLU A 64 -4.66 -10.50 9.43
CA GLU A 64 -3.48 -11.15 8.90
C GLU A 64 -2.37 -10.12 8.71
N THR A 65 -1.13 -10.50 9.06
CA THR A 65 0.01 -9.60 8.95
C THR A 65 0.61 -9.60 7.55
N LEU A 66 0.95 -8.42 7.06
CA LEU A 66 1.63 -8.19 5.79
C LEU A 66 3.12 -7.88 6.02
N VAL A 67 3.81 -8.78 6.69
CA VAL A 67 5.26 -8.64 6.90
C VAL A 67 6.02 -9.03 5.63
N PRO A 68 7.14 -8.35 5.33
CA PRO A 68 7.98 -8.69 4.19
C PRO A 68 8.34 -10.18 4.16
N SER A 69 7.88 -10.89 3.13
CA SER A 69 8.10 -12.33 2.97
C SER A 69 7.96 -12.76 1.52
N ALA A 70 8.91 -13.55 1.02
CA ALA A 70 8.86 -14.13 -0.32
C ALA A 70 7.60 -15.00 -0.55
N ASP A 71 6.99 -15.51 0.52
CA ASP A 71 5.79 -16.33 0.44
C ASP A 71 4.55 -15.53 0.02
N LEU A 72 4.51 -14.21 0.26
CA LEU A 72 3.40 -13.36 -0.16
C LEU A 72 3.47 -12.94 -1.63
N GLY A 73 4.63 -13.13 -2.28
CA GLY A 73 4.86 -12.56 -3.61
C GLY A 73 5.03 -11.05 -3.55
N ASN A 74 4.95 -10.38 -4.69
CA ASN A 74 4.99 -8.92 -4.75
C ASN A 74 3.63 -8.37 -4.33
N TYR A 75 3.62 -7.42 -3.39
CA TYR A 75 2.37 -6.90 -2.89
C TYR A 75 2.41 -5.41 -2.58
N THR A 76 1.21 -4.82 -2.53
CA THR A 76 1.01 -3.43 -2.20
C THR A 76 -0.04 -3.28 -1.09
N PHE A 77 0.07 -2.20 -0.30
CA PHE A 77 -0.97 -1.84 0.68
C PHE A 77 -0.96 -0.35 0.99
N PHE A 78 -2.10 0.17 1.43
CA PHE A 78 -2.27 1.57 1.81
C PHE A 78 -2.20 1.77 3.32
N VAL A 79 -1.56 2.87 3.73
CA VAL A 79 -1.55 3.38 5.09
C VAL A 79 -2.17 4.77 5.07
N LEU A 80 -3.20 5.02 5.86
CA LEU A 80 -3.68 6.37 6.07
C LEU A 80 -2.82 7.04 7.14
N MET A 81 -2.30 8.22 6.80
CA MET A 81 -1.53 9.03 7.72
C MET A 81 -2.46 9.93 8.54
N ASP A 82 -1.97 10.41 9.67
CA ASP A 82 -2.72 11.32 10.53
C ASP A 82 -3.06 12.63 9.79
N SER A 83 -4.06 13.35 10.31
CA SER A 83 -4.41 14.69 9.86
C SER A 83 -5.23 14.80 8.57
N ALA A 84 -6.29 13.99 8.44
CA ALA A 84 -7.32 14.29 7.45
C ALA A 84 -7.88 15.72 7.65
N ARG A 85 -8.13 16.41 6.56
CA ARG A 85 -8.71 17.76 6.56
C ARG A 85 -10.05 17.75 5.85
N TYR A 86 -10.96 18.53 6.36
CA TYR A 86 -12.23 18.81 5.71
C TYR A 86 -12.40 20.31 5.56
N ASP A 87 -12.63 20.75 4.35
CA ASP A 87 -12.92 22.12 3.99
C ASP A 87 -14.43 22.25 3.72
N GLU A 88 -15.11 22.98 4.59
CA GLU A 88 -16.56 23.19 4.51
C GLU A 88 -16.97 24.09 3.34
N GLU A 89 -16.10 25.04 2.93
CA GLU A 89 -16.42 25.97 1.85
C GLU A 89 -16.44 25.26 0.49
N THR A 90 -15.52 24.34 0.28
CA THR A 90 -15.42 23.57 -0.95
C THR A 90 -16.04 22.19 -0.88
N ASP A 91 -16.58 21.81 0.29
CA ASP A 91 -17.07 20.44 0.60
C ASP A 91 -16.03 19.36 0.25
N THR A 92 -14.76 19.64 0.53
CA THR A 92 -13.63 18.82 0.13
C THR A 92 -13.03 18.10 1.33
N TYR A 93 -12.93 16.77 1.24
CA TYR A 93 -12.18 15.93 2.18
C TYR A 93 -10.82 15.58 1.59
N THR A 94 -9.75 15.83 2.32
CA THR A 94 -8.37 15.49 1.95
C THR A 94 -7.73 14.61 3.00
N GLN A 95 -7.20 13.46 2.58
CA GLN A 95 -6.55 12.47 3.43
C GLN A 95 -5.13 12.20 2.94
N PRO A 96 -4.11 12.52 3.72
CA PRO A 96 -2.75 12.06 3.45
C PRO A 96 -2.67 10.54 3.53
N TYR A 97 -1.96 9.93 2.58
CA TYR A 97 -1.77 8.48 2.50
C TYR A 97 -0.34 8.10 2.18
N ALA A 98 -0.02 6.85 2.42
CA ALA A 98 1.12 6.18 1.82
C ALA A 98 0.66 4.88 1.15
N LEU A 99 1.19 4.60 -0.03
CA LEU A 99 1.16 3.29 -0.67
C LEU A 99 2.54 2.65 -0.47
N VAL A 100 2.59 1.51 0.16
CA VAL A 100 3.80 0.70 0.33
C VAL A 100 3.76 -0.44 -0.66
N VAL A 101 4.86 -0.61 -1.38
CA VAL A 101 5.07 -1.67 -2.36
C VAL A 101 6.26 -2.50 -1.91
N TRP A 102 6.07 -3.79 -1.72
CA TRP A 102 7.16 -4.74 -1.50
C TRP A 102 7.31 -5.66 -2.71
N TYR A 103 8.55 -5.92 -3.13
CA TYR A 103 8.80 -6.69 -4.34
C TYR A 103 10.06 -7.53 -4.25
N ASP A 104 10.06 -8.63 -5.01
CA ASP A 104 11.23 -9.44 -5.35
C ASP A 104 11.68 -9.07 -6.76
N MET A 105 12.86 -8.50 -6.88
CA MET A 105 13.44 -8.09 -8.17
C MET A 105 13.52 -9.24 -9.18
N LYS A 106 13.70 -10.47 -8.71
CA LYS A 106 13.75 -11.64 -9.60
C LYS A 106 12.40 -11.94 -10.25
N ARG A 107 11.33 -11.56 -9.59
CA ARG A 107 9.95 -11.77 -10.08
C ARG A 107 9.46 -10.61 -10.95
N CYS A 108 9.94 -9.40 -10.69
CA CYS A 108 9.56 -8.22 -11.48
C CYS A 108 10.15 -8.26 -12.89
N PHE A 109 11.31 -8.88 -13.09
CA PHE A 109 12.05 -8.85 -14.34
C PHE A 109 12.37 -10.26 -14.83
N GLU A 110 11.49 -10.83 -15.64
CA GLU A 110 11.56 -12.24 -16.07
C GLU A 110 12.82 -12.63 -16.86
N ASN A 111 13.59 -11.75 -17.40
CA ASN A 111 14.72 -12.10 -18.28
C ASN A 111 16.08 -11.52 -17.89
N GLY A 112 16.31 -11.24 -16.63
CA GLY A 112 17.64 -10.88 -16.13
C GLY A 112 18.20 -9.54 -16.63
N SER A 113 17.43 -8.81 -17.43
CA SER A 113 17.79 -7.48 -17.87
C SER A 113 17.50 -6.47 -16.75
N ASN A 114 18.55 -5.76 -16.33
CA ASN A 114 18.49 -4.63 -15.41
C ASN A 114 17.81 -4.83 -14.05
N ARG A 115 18.19 -5.85 -13.32
CA ARG A 115 17.74 -6.16 -11.95
C ARG A 115 17.90 -5.02 -10.93
N ARG A 116 18.34 -3.85 -11.34
CA ARG A 116 18.54 -2.67 -10.47
C ARG A 116 17.69 -1.47 -10.85
N ASP A 117 16.95 -1.58 -11.93
CA ASP A 117 16.13 -0.49 -12.42
C ASP A 117 14.74 -0.55 -11.78
N THR A 118 14.54 0.22 -10.72
CA THR A 118 13.27 0.38 -10.05
C THR A 118 12.42 1.49 -10.63
N GLU A 119 12.97 2.27 -11.59
CA GLU A 119 12.28 3.42 -12.18
C GLU A 119 11.02 2.99 -12.95
N ASN A 120 11.08 1.86 -13.67
CA ASN A 120 9.91 1.32 -14.34
C ASN A 120 8.79 0.95 -13.36
N LEU A 121 9.14 0.34 -12.21
CA LEU A 121 8.14 0.01 -11.16
C LEU A 121 7.50 1.26 -10.58
N LYS A 122 8.27 2.33 -10.43
CA LYS A 122 7.74 3.62 -9.94
C LYS A 122 6.81 4.25 -10.96
N ASP A 123 7.20 4.22 -12.23
CA ASP A 123 6.41 4.79 -13.34
C ASP A 123 5.08 4.07 -13.46
N ASP A 124 5.08 2.73 -13.48
CA ASP A 124 3.88 1.89 -13.48
C ASP A 124 2.91 2.28 -12.35
N ILE A 125 3.43 2.42 -11.11
CA ILE A 125 2.61 2.79 -9.96
C ILE A 125 2.05 4.20 -10.09
N ILE A 126 2.86 5.17 -10.51
CA ILE A 126 2.43 6.56 -10.69
C ILE A 126 1.34 6.63 -11.76
N GLU A 127 1.51 5.93 -12.88
CA GLU A 127 0.53 5.89 -13.95
C GLU A 127 -0.79 5.28 -13.48
N VAL A 128 -0.73 4.16 -12.78
CA VAL A 128 -1.91 3.53 -12.18
C VAL A 128 -2.63 4.47 -11.23
N LEU A 129 -1.93 5.07 -10.26
CA LEU A 129 -2.56 5.96 -9.29
C LEU A 129 -3.18 7.19 -9.95
N ARG A 130 -2.51 7.77 -10.95
CA ARG A 130 -2.99 8.94 -11.69
C ARG A 130 -4.19 8.62 -12.59
N SER A 131 -4.22 7.44 -13.20
CA SER A 131 -5.28 7.01 -14.10
C SER A 131 -6.45 6.32 -13.43
N THR A 132 -6.36 6.03 -12.12
CA THR A 132 -7.42 5.36 -11.36
C THR A 132 -8.71 6.20 -11.40
N PRO A 133 -9.81 5.66 -11.93
CA PRO A 133 -11.08 6.37 -11.98
C PRO A 133 -11.69 6.43 -10.56
N ILE A 134 -11.85 7.63 -10.05
CA ILE A 134 -12.46 7.88 -8.75
C ILE A 134 -13.63 8.83 -8.94
N SER A 135 -14.83 8.41 -8.55
CA SER A 135 -15.99 9.28 -8.58
C SER A 135 -15.76 10.45 -7.60
N ASN A 136 -15.75 11.66 -8.15
CA ASN A 136 -15.60 12.91 -7.39
C ASN A 136 -14.31 12.99 -6.55
N GLY A 137 -13.22 12.44 -7.04
CA GLY A 137 -11.97 12.49 -6.30
C GLY A 137 -10.72 12.28 -7.14
N SER A 138 -9.59 12.34 -6.50
CA SER A 138 -8.28 12.10 -7.10
C SER A 138 -7.28 11.53 -6.08
N ILE A 139 -6.28 10.84 -6.60
CA ILE A 139 -5.09 10.43 -5.86
C ILE A 139 -3.91 11.21 -6.43
N HIS A 140 -3.18 11.90 -5.58
CA HIS A 140 -1.99 12.63 -5.94
C HIS A 140 -0.77 12.06 -5.22
N VAL A 141 0.33 11.82 -5.96
CA VAL A 141 1.62 11.40 -5.42
C VAL A 141 2.51 12.63 -5.32
N SER A 142 3.06 12.89 -4.14
CA SER A 142 3.95 14.04 -3.88
C SER A 142 5.38 13.61 -3.57
N ARG A 143 5.60 12.38 -3.11
CA ARG A 143 6.91 11.92 -2.67
C ARG A 143 7.08 10.42 -2.87
N ILE A 144 8.32 10.00 -3.22
CA ILE A 144 8.71 8.59 -3.36
C ILE A 144 9.93 8.33 -2.47
N ILE A 145 9.89 7.24 -1.72
CA ILE A 145 10.90 6.87 -0.72
C ILE A 145 11.30 5.41 -0.95
N GLU A 146 12.61 5.14 -0.99
CA GLU A 146 13.17 3.80 -1.19
C GLU A 146 14.02 3.30 -0.01
N MET A 147 14.37 4.19 0.93
CA MET A 147 15.15 3.79 2.10
C MET A 147 14.32 2.88 3.01
N PRO A 148 14.75 1.62 3.28
CA PRO A 148 13.93 0.64 4.01
C PRO A 148 13.37 1.14 5.34
N LYS A 149 14.17 1.84 6.14
CA LYS A 149 13.72 2.43 7.41
C LYS A 149 12.60 3.47 7.25
N SER A 150 12.57 4.16 6.11
CA SER A 150 11.58 5.21 5.85
C SER A 150 10.35 4.68 5.13
N VAL A 151 10.50 3.58 4.38
CA VAL A 151 9.37 2.91 3.71
C VAL A 151 8.37 2.40 4.75
N TYR A 152 8.87 1.78 5.82
CA TYR A 152 8.06 1.16 6.87
C TYR A 152 8.07 1.95 8.18
N LYS A 153 8.13 3.28 8.11
CA LYS A 153 8.32 4.14 9.31
C LYS A 153 7.26 3.98 10.41
N GLU A 154 6.05 3.55 10.07
CA GLU A 154 4.96 3.27 11.03
C GLU A 154 5.04 1.88 11.65
N PHE A 155 5.95 1.02 11.15
CA PHE A 155 6.03 -0.38 11.52
C PHE A 155 7.39 -0.72 12.12
N THR A 156 7.39 -1.69 12.99
CA THR A 156 8.62 -2.26 13.55
C THR A 156 8.63 -3.76 13.29
N PHE A 157 9.71 -4.23 12.69
CA PHE A 157 9.90 -5.64 12.36
C PHE A 157 10.98 -6.26 13.22
N ASP A 158 10.91 -7.57 13.41
CA ASP A 158 11.99 -8.31 14.04
C ASP A 158 13.20 -8.45 13.09
N THR A 159 14.27 -9.07 13.60
CA THR A 159 15.53 -9.20 12.85
C THR A 159 15.39 -10.11 11.62
N GLN A 160 14.51 -11.12 11.68
CA GLN A 160 14.31 -12.04 10.56
C GLN A 160 13.49 -11.38 9.44
N GLN A 161 12.48 -10.60 9.82
CA GLN A 161 11.66 -9.82 8.88
C GLN A 161 12.48 -8.75 8.15
N ASN A 162 13.46 -8.14 8.83
CA ASN A 162 14.36 -7.18 8.21
C ASN A 162 15.27 -7.79 7.13
N GLN A 163 15.52 -9.08 7.14
CA GLN A 163 16.28 -9.75 6.06
C GLN A 163 15.53 -9.76 4.73
N ALA A 164 14.20 -9.74 4.76
CA ALA A 164 13.39 -9.64 3.56
C ALA A 164 13.38 -8.22 2.92
N LEU A 165 14.15 -7.28 3.46
CA LEU A 165 14.38 -5.95 2.88
C LEU A 165 15.78 -5.83 2.25
N VAL A 166 16.56 -6.92 2.21
CA VAL A 166 17.88 -6.98 1.59
C VAL A 166 17.76 -7.64 0.22
N GLN A 167 18.54 -7.19 -0.75
CA GLN A 167 18.55 -7.76 -2.11
C GLN A 167 18.49 -9.29 -2.13
N PRO A 168 17.64 -9.92 -2.96
CA PRO A 168 16.96 -9.34 -4.14
C PRO A 168 15.64 -8.64 -3.85
N TYR A 169 15.26 -8.45 -2.60
CA TYR A 169 14.02 -7.80 -2.19
C TYR A 169 14.19 -6.30 -2.07
N GLY A 170 13.11 -5.59 -2.28
CA GLY A 170 13.05 -4.15 -2.12
C GLY A 170 11.67 -3.67 -1.71
N ALA A 171 11.61 -2.41 -1.34
CA ALA A 171 10.36 -1.76 -1.05
C ALA A 171 10.39 -0.29 -1.46
N ILE A 172 9.27 0.22 -1.91
CA ILE A 172 9.06 1.61 -2.29
C ILE A 172 7.83 2.11 -1.55
N ARG A 173 7.89 3.36 -1.11
CA ARG A 173 6.77 4.08 -0.51
C ARG A 173 6.43 5.29 -1.34
N PHE A 174 5.18 5.42 -1.73
CA PHE A 174 4.60 6.59 -2.38
C PHE A 174 3.76 7.33 -1.35
N GLU A 175 4.05 8.59 -1.10
CA GLU A 175 3.26 9.45 -0.22
C GLU A 175 2.53 10.51 -1.04
N GLY A 176 1.34 10.87 -0.59
CA GLY A 176 0.52 11.86 -1.26
C GLY A 176 -0.79 12.13 -0.55
N GLU A 177 -1.76 12.61 -1.30
CA GLU A 177 -3.07 12.97 -0.78
C GLU A 177 -4.18 12.36 -1.64
N ILE A 178 -5.23 11.87 -0.98
CA ILE A 178 -6.50 11.50 -1.57
C ILE A 178 -7.45 12.67 -1.32
N THR A 179 -8.05 13.20 -2.38
CA THR A 179 -9.03 14.29 -2.30
C THR A 179 -10.38 13.78 -2.79
N ILE A 180 -11.44 14.01 -2.03
CA ILE A 180 -12.83 13.64 -2.34
C ILE A 180 -13.73 14.86 -2.19
N LEU A 181 -14.50 15.17 -3.23
CA LEU A 181 -15.56 16.17 -3.23
C LEU A 181 -16.85 15.51 -2.72
N LYS A 182 -17.36 15.90 -1.56
CA LYS A 182 -18.52 15.29 -0.92
C LYS A 182 -19.85 15.76 -1.51
N GLY A 183 -19.93 16.99 -1.98
CA GLY A 183 -21.16 17.65 -2.46
C GLY A 183 -21.78 17.06 -3.73
N CYS A 184 -21.24 15.97 -4.27
CA CYS A 184 -21.76 15.34 -5.49
C CYS A 184 -22.49 14.01 -5.26
N TYR A 185 -22.82 13.68 -4.02
CA TYR A 185 -23.70 12.55 -3.74
C TYR A 185 -25.17 13.01 -3.84
N GLN A 186 -25.70 13.01 -5.06
CA GLN A 186 -27.14 13.00 -5.32
C GLN A 186 -27.53 11.67 -5.93
#